data_e0f8563917febb7cad1790d0b6576a8e
#
_entry.id   e0f8563917febb7cad1790d0b6576a8e
#
_cell.length_a   1.000
_cell.length_b   1.000
_cell.length_c   1.000
_cell.angle_alpha   90.00
_cell.angle_beta   90.00
_cell.angle_gamma   90.00
#
_symmetry.space_group_name_H-M   'P 1'
#
loop_
_entity.id
_entity.type
_entity.pdbx_description
1 polymer ?
#
loop_
_entity_poly.entity_id
_entity_poly.type
_entity_poly.pdbx_seq_one_letter_code
_entity_poly.pdbx_strand_id
1 'polypeptide(L)'
;RAGAAIMLNQGTQAAFYNSVVTRPAGGTGDGLVCFNLADTDTLGTFNSVFFACPTAFGSDARAASQFAAGTNNVANGVSTLQNTFVNGANESAVPAFQGLNGVSSFFQQVNYIGGVRDANDTWWQGWTCGLTADRPC
;
A
#
# COMPACT_ATOMS: atom_id res chain seq x y z
N ARG A 1 19.94 6.27 2.54
CA ARG A 1 19.50 5.20 1.62
C ARG A 1 18.37 5.73 0.78
N ALA A 2 18.49 5.56 -0.49
CA ALA A 2 17.45 5.81 -1.46
C ALA A 2 16.24 4.92 -1.15
N GLY A 3 15.14 5.52 -0.73
CA GLY A 3 14.07 4.78 -0.09
C GLY A 3 12.86 4.61 -0.98
N ALA A 4 12.50 3.37 -1.27
CA ALA A 4 11.15 3.04 -1.65
C ALA A 4 10.18 3.26 -0.47
N ALA A 5 8.88 3.39 -0.74
CA ALA A 5 7.86 3.41 0.31
C ALA A 5 7.86 2.08 1.10
N ILE A 6 8.06 0.98 0.37
CA ILE A 6 8.32 -0.34 0.94
C ILE A 6 9.72 -0.76 0.49
N MET A 7 10.64 -0.92 1.44
CA MET A 7 11.97 -1.45 1.22
C MET A 7 12.15 -2.70 2.08
N LEU A 8 12.29 -3.85 1.45
CA LEU A 8 12.57 -5.12 2.15
C LEU A 8 14.04 -5.50 1.98
N ASN A 9 14.66 -5.97 3.05
CA ASN A 9 16.07 -6.35 3.10
C ASN A 9 16.34 -7.46 4.12
N GLN A 10 17.56 -7.98 4.11
CA GLN A 10 18.13 -8.91 5.11
C GLN A 10 17.26 -10.16 5.33
N GLY A 11 16.78 -10.76 4.26
CA GLY A 11 15.98 -11.97 4.33
C GLY A 11 14.56 -11.77 4.88
N THR A 12 14.09 -10.53 4.98
CA THR A 12 12.72 -10.24 5.40
C THR A 12 11.71 -10.94 4.50
N GLN A 13 10.77 -11.65 5.10
CA GLN A 13 9.59 -12.18 4.42
C GLN A 13 8.36 -11.42 4.92
N ALA A 14 7.72 -10.68 4.02
CA ALA A 14 6.57 -9.84 4.35
C ALA A 14 5.41 -10.10 3.40
N ALA A 15 4.18 -10.07 3.93
CA ALA A 15 2.97 -10.20 3.14
C ALA A 15 2.09 -8.95 3.32
N PHE A 16 1.63 -8.41 2.20
CA PHE A 16 0.79 -7.21 2.13
C PHE A 16 -0.56 -7.58 1.55
N TYR A 17 -1.60 -7.23 2.27
CA TYR A 17 -2.99 -7.48 1.88
C TYR A 17 -3.78 -6.18 1.96
N ASN A 18 -4.73 -5.99 1.04
CA ASN A 18 -5.69 -4.89 1.06
C ASN A 18 -5.03 -3.52 1.34
N SER A 19 -3.95 -3.22 0.66
CA SER A 19 -3.12 -2.06 0.97
C SER A 19 -3.12 -1.04 -0.17
N VAL A 20 -3.04 0.23 0.20
CA VAL A 20 -2.81 1.35 -0.72
C VAL A 20 -1.46 1.99 -0.37
N VAL A 21 -0.60 2.13 -1.36
CA VAL A 21 0.71 2.75 -1.23
C VAL A 21 0.81 3.90 -2.20
N THR A 22 0.96 5.11 -1.69
CA THR A 22 1.08 6.32 -2.50
C THR A 22 2.33 7.11 -2.13
N ARG A 23 2.82 7.83 -3.09
CA ARG A 23 3.85 8.87 -2.88
C ARG A 23 3.40 10.14 -3.59
N PRO A 24 3.43 11.30 -2.92
CA PRO A 24 3.08 12.56 -3.57
C PRO A 24 4.04 12.85 -4.73
N ALA A 25 3.49 13.37 -5.83
CA ALA A 25 4.30 13.91 -6.92
C ALA A 25 5.11 15.11 -6.39
N GLY A 26 6.38 15.21 -6.79
CA GLY A 26 7.24 16.36 -6.44
C GLY A 26 8.39 16.04 -5.49
N GLY A 27 8.54 14.82 -5.00
CA GLY A 27 9.77 14.36 -4.34
C GLY A 27 10.91 14.22 -5.36
N THR A 28 12.16 14.37 -4.94
CA THR A 28 13.36 14.14 -5.76
C THR A 28 14.03 12.83 -5.34
N GLY A 29 14.64 12.13 -6.31
CA GLY A 29 15.43 10.90 -6.09
C GLY A 29 14.58 9.65 -5.89
N ASP A 30 15.17 8.62 -5.29
CA ASP A 30 14.56 7.28 -5.13
C ASP A 30 13.34 7.25 -4.20
N GLY A 31 13.01 8.38 -3.58
CA GLY A 31 11.78 8.57 -2.82
C GLY A 31 10.49 8.45 -3.61
N LEU A 32 10.57 8.24 -4.92
CA LEU A 32 9.40 8.11 -5.82
C LEU A 32 8.97 6.66 -6.08
N VAL A 33 9.68 5.68 -5.51
CA VAL A 33 9.44 4.25 -5.74
C VAL A 33 8.46 3.68 -4.72
N CYS A 34 7.49 2.88 -5.15
CA CYS A 34 6.60 2.17 -4.23
C CYS A 34 7.31 0.99 -3.54
N PHE A 35 7.93 0.10 -4.29
CA PHE A 35 8.53 -1.12 -3.73
C PHE A 35 9.90 -1.42 -4.32
N ASN A 36 10.85 -1.80 -3.45
CA ASN A 36 12.16 -2.32 -3.85
C ASN A 36 12.69 -3.38 -2.88
N LEU A 37 13.65 -4.16 -3.35
CA LEU A 37 14.37 -5.18 -2.61
C LEU A 37 15.85 -4.82 -2.50
N ALA A 38 16.50 -5.18 -1.41
CA ALA A 38 17.92 -4.89 -1.19
C ALA A 38 18.84 -6.11 -1.24
N ASP A 39 18.31 -7.33 -1.19
CA ASP A 39 19.10 -8.58 -1.21
C ASP A 39 18.32 -9.77 -1.77
N THR A 40 19.03 -10.91 -1.99
CA THR A 40 18.50 -12.09 -2.68
C THR A 40 17.51 -12.93 -1.89
N ASP A 41 17.57 -12.89 -0.56
CA ASP A 41 16.79 -13.78 0.32
C ASP A 41 15.47 -13.15 0.76
N THR A 42 15.23 -11.94 0.32
CA THR A 42 14.05 -11.15 0.71
C THR A 42 12.87 -11.46 -0.18
N LEU A 43 11.69 -11.66 0.43
CA LEU A 43 10.45 -11.99 -0.23
C LEU A 43 9.31 -11.06 0.18
N GLY A 44 8.66 -10.43 -0.80
CA GLY A 44 7.39 -9.73 -0.64
C GLY A 44 6.25 -10.51 -1.31
N THR A 45 5.15 -10.68 -0.62
CA THR A 45 3.90 -11.23 -1.16
C THR A 45 2.82 -10.14 -1.14
N PHE A 46 2.10 -10.00 -2.25
CA PHE A 46 1.14 -8.91 -2.41
C PHE A 46 -0.18 -9.44 -2.94
N ASN A 47 -1.29 -9.13 -2.27
CA ASN A 47 -2.63 -9.46 -2.74
C ASN A 47 -3.59 -8.30 -2.47
N SER A 48 -4.26 -7.82 -3.51
CA SER A 48 -5.13 -6.65 -3.47
C SER A 48 -4.40 -5.41 -2.98
N VAL A 49 -3.28 -5.11 -3.64
CA VAL A 49 -2.41 -3.97 -3.33
C VAL A 49 -2.39 -2.98 -4.48
N PHE A 50 -2.62 -1.71 -4.17
CA PHE A 50 -2.67 -0.61 -5.12
C PHE A 50 -1.45 0.30 -4.92
N PHE A 51 -0.58 0.35 -5.93
CA PHE A 51 0.56 1.27 -5.99
C PHE A 51 0.25 2.49 -6.84
N ALA A 52 0.39 3.66 -6.26
CA ALA A 52 0.24 4.95 -6.94
C ALA A 52 1.46 5.83 -6.62
N CYS A 53 2.64 5.36 -7.00
CA CYS A 53 3.88 6.11 -6.94
C CYS A 53 4.31 6.49 -8.36
N PRO A 54 5.13 7.53 -8.53
CA PRO A 54 5.72 7.87 -9.84
C PRO A 54 6.47 6.71 -10.50
N THR A 55 7.07 5.83 -9.68
CA THR A 55 7.70 4.59 -10.12
C THR A 55 7.20 3.44 -9.22
N ALA A 56 6.63 2.39 -9.82
CA ALA A 56 6.11 1.27 -9.04
C ALA A 56 7.23 0.46 -8.36
N PHE A 57 8.29 0.15 -9.10
CA PHE A 57 9.35 -0.73 -8.63
C PHE A 57 10.73 -0.10 -8.73
N GLY A 58 11.61 -0.43 -7.80
CA GLY A 58 13.01 -0.06 -7.84
C GLY A 58 13.82 -0.87 -8.87
N SER A 59 15.14 -0.80 -8.75
CA SER A 59 16.06 -1.39 -9.72
C SER A 59 16.16 -2.92 -9.67
N ASP A 60 15.68 -3.56 -8.61
CA ASP A 60 15.69 -5.03 -8.50
C ASP A 60 14.50 -5.60 -9.30
N ALA A 61 14.80 -6.32 -10.37
CA ALA A 61 13.79 -6.92 -11.26
C ALA A 61 12.84 -7.90 -10.55
N ARG A 62 13.26 -8.49 -9.42
CA ARG A 62 12.41 -9.38 -8.62
C ARG A 62 11.25 -8.65 -7.96
N ALA A 63 11.37 -7.33 -7.70
CA ALA A 63 10.30 -6.55 -7.11
C ALA A 63 9.03 -6.61 -7.96
N ALA A 64 9.15 -6.37 -9.26
CA ALA A 64 8.03 -6.47 -10.20
C ALA A 64 7.47 -7.91 -10.27
N SER A 65 8.34 -8.93 -10.33
CA SER A 65 7.93 -10.32 -10.41
C SER A 65 7.18 -10.79 -9.14
N GLN A 66 7.64 -10.40 -7.95
CA GLN A 66 7.00 -10.74 -6.69
C GLN A 66 5.62 -10.07 -6.57
N PHE A 67 5.50 -8.81 -7.00
CA PHE A 67 4.22 -8.11 -7.02
C PHE A 67 3.23 -8.74 -8.01
N ALA A 68 3.70 -9.10 -9.20
CA ALA A 68 2.88 -9.72 -10.24
C ALA A 68 2.43 -11.15 -9.91
N ALA A 69 3.11 -11.85 -9.01
CA ALA A 69 2.76 -13.19 -8.59
C ALA A 69 1.48 -13.26 -7.73
N GLY A 70 1.06 -12.15 -7.15
CA GLY A 70 -0.18 -12.08 -6.37
C GLY A 70 -1.42 -11.74 -7.21
N THR A 71 -2.55 -11.54 -6.54
CA THR A 71 -3.85 -11.31 -7.19
C THR A 71 -4.37 -9.90 -6.94
N ASN A 72 -5.14 -9.35 -7.89
CA ASN A 72 -5.80 -8.05 -7.80
C ASN A 72 -4.83 -6.88 -7.47
N ASN A 73 -3.58 -6.99 -7.87
CA ASN A 73 -2.58 -5.96 -7.66
C ASN A 73 -2.59 -4.93 -8.80
N VAL A 74 -2.43 -3.66 -8.48
CA VAL A 74 -2.34 -2.54 -9.43
C VAL A 74 -0.98 -1.87 -9.25
N ALA A 75 -0.09 -1.99 -10.24
CA ALA A 75 1.28 -1.47 -10.15
C ALA A 75 1.42 0.02 -10.47
N ASN A 76 0.60 0.54 -11.39
CA ASN A 76 0.70 1.90 -11.91
C ASN A 76 -0.64 2.62 -11.79
N GLY A 77 -1.21 2.61 -10.61
CA GLY A 77 -2.47 3.29 -10.32
C GLY A 77 -2.31 4.81 -10.25
N VAL A 78 -3.41 5.50 -10.46
CA VAL A 78 -3.53 6.93 -10.18
C VAL A 78 -4.38 7.06 -8.93
N SER A 79 -3.80 7.59 -7.85
CA SER A 79 -4.53 7.74 -6.60
C SER A 79 -5.66 8.76 -6.71
N THR A 80 -6.81 8.37 -6.20
CA THR A 80 -7.98 9.23 -6.01
C THR A 80 -8.34 9.41 -4.53
N LEU A 81 -7.40 9.11 -3.64
CA LEU A 81 -7.57 9.29 -2.20
C LEU A 81 -8.01 10.71 -1.85
N GLN A 82 -9.04 10.82 -1.02
CA GLN A 82 -9.49 12.06 -0.44
C GLN A 82 -8.79 12.28 0.90
N ASN A 83 -8.36 13.51 1.17
CA ASN A 83 -7.59 13.86 2.37
C ASN A 83 -6.37 12.96 2.61
N THR A 84 -5.78 12.43 1.53
CA THR A 84 -4.59 11.56 1.53
C THR A 84 -4.77 10.14 2.10
N PHE A 85 -5.91 9.79 2.69
CA PHE A 85 -6.10 8.50 3.36
C PHE A 85 -7.49 7.86 3.19
N VAL A 86 -8.50 8.59 2.72
CA VAL A 86 -9.84 8.06 2.45
C VAL A 86 -9.92 7.57 1.01
N ASN A 87 -10.39 6.35 0.79
CA ASN A 87 -10.49 5.80 -0.56
C ASN A 87 -11.36 6.66 -1.49
N GLY A 88 -10.84 6.87 -2.68
CA GLY A 88 -11.58 7.39 -3.81
C GLY A 88 -12.03 6.28 -4.76
N ALA A 89 -12.43 6.64 -5.97
CA ALA A 89 -12.99 5.72 -6.94
C ALA A 89 -12.01 4.62 -7.38
N ASN A 90 -10.75 4.98 -7.61
CA ASN A 90 -9.75 4.03 -8.12
C ASN A 90 -9.33 3.00 -7.07
N GLU A 91 -9.17 3.42 -5.82
CA GLU A 91 -8.87 2.51 -4.70
C GLU A 91 -10.08 1.58 -4.44
N SER A 92 -11.29 2.12 -4.47
CA SER A 92 -12.53 1.36 -4.24
C SER A 92 -12.83 0.36 -5.35
N ALA A 93 -12.27 0.51 -6.54
CA ALA A 93 -12.44 -0.42 -7.65
C ALA A 93 -11.59 -1.70 -7.52
N VAL A 94 -10.60 -1.72 -6.61
CA VAL A 94 -9.75 -2.90 -6.41
C VAL A 94 -10.49 -3.92 -5.52
N PRO A 95 -10.71 -5.16 -5.99
CA PRO A 95 -11.34 -6.19 -5.18
C PRO A 95 -10.47 -6.53 -3.97
N ALA A 96 -11.05 -6.53 -2.78
CA ALA A 96 -10.33 -6.91 -1.56
C ALA A 96 -10.01 -8.42 -1.54
N PHE A 97 -8.86 -8.75 -0.96
CA PHE A 97 -8.47 -10.14 -0.69
C PHE A 97 -9.42 -10.76 0.35
N GLN A 98 -9.99 -11.91 0.01
CA GLN A 98 -11.03 -12.57 0.81
C GLN A 98 -10.51 -13.65 1.78
N GLY A 99 -9.21 -13.84 1.84
CA GLY A 99 -8.58 -14.92 2.65
C GLY A 99 -7.96 -14.47 3.97
N LEU A 100 -8.24 -13.27 4.49
CA LEU A 100 -7.57 -12.72 5.68
C LEU A 100 -7.72 -13.60 6.92
N ASN A 101 -8.88 -14.18 7.15
CA ASN A 101 -9.12 -15.08 8.29
C ASN A 101 -8.27 -16.37 8.23
N GLY A 102 -7.90 -16.80 7.02
CA GLY A 102 -6.99 -17.94 6.80
C GLY A 102 -5.52 -17.57 7.03
N VAL A 103 -5.16 -16.29 6.94
CA VAL A 103 -3.81 -15.80 7.25
C VAL A 103 -3.61 -15.73 8.76
N SER A 104 -4.54 -15.13 9.47
CA SER A 104 -4.53 -15.03 10.93
C SER A 104 -5.92 -14.66 11.45
N SER A 105 -6.30 -15.22 12.60
CA SER A 105 -7.52 -14.82 13.32
C SER A 105 -7.46 -13.38 13.87
N PHE A 106 -6.29 -12.76 13.86
CA PHE A 106 -6.12 -11.35 14.21
C PHE A 106 -6.78 -10.43 13.19
N PHE A 107 -6.82 -10.83 11.91
CA PHE A 107 -7.36 -9.97 10.86
C PHE A 107 -8.88 -10.04 10.78
N GLN A 108 -9.48 -8.88 10.63
CA GLN A 108 -10.89 -8.76 10.28
C GLN A 108 -11.04 -8.81 8.75
N GLN A 109 -11.97 -9.65 8.27
CA GLN A 109 -12.30 -9.66 6.84
C GLN A 109 -13.05 -8.37 6.47
N VAL A 110 -12.55 -7.69 5.45
CA VAL A 110 -13.14 -6.47 4.89
C VAL A 110 -13.36 -6.63 3.39
N ASN A 111 -14.19 -5.78 2.80
CA ASN A 111 -14.51 -5.79 1.37
C ASN A 111 -13.89 -4.59 0.62
N TYR A 112 -12.87 -3.98 1.18
CA TYR A 112 -12.16 -2.84 0.61
C TYR A 112 -10.65 -2.96 0.88
N ILE A 113 -9.84 -2.21 0.15
CA ILE A 113 -8.42 -2.03 0.39
C ILE A 113 -8.16 -0.70 1.10
N GLY A 114 -6.95 -0.51 1.65
CA GLY A 114 -6.61 0.73 2.36
C GLY A 114 -7.14 0.79 3.79
N GLY A 115 -6.81 1.85 4.49
CA GLY A 115 -7.13 2.01 5.91
C GLY A 115 -8.51 2.59 6.20
N VAL A 116 -9.07 3.38 5.27
CA VAL A 116 -10.37 4.06 5.43
C VAL A 116 -11.19 3.87 4.16
N ARG A 117 -12.28 3.14 4.29
CA ARG A 117 -13.11 2.71 3.15
C ARG A 117 -13.71 3.86 2.37
N ASP A 118 -14.33 4.81 3.04
CA ASP A 118 -15.03 5.96 2.46
C ASP A 118 -15.21 7.09 3.50
N ALA A 119 -15.82 8.19 3.10
CA ALA A 119 -16.02 9.36 3.97
C ALA A 119 -16.92 9.11 5.21
N ASN A 120 -17.69 8.01 5.23
CA ASN A 120 -18.53 7.63 6.37
C ASN A 120 -17.79 6.69 7.35
N ASP A 121 -16.61 6.22 6.98
CA ASP A 121 -15.76 5.36 7.81
C ASP A 121 -14.92 6.23 8.74
N THR A 122 -15.30 6.29 10.01
CA THR A 122 -14.77 7.25 10.98
C THR A 122 -13.98 6.61 12.12
N TRP A 123 -13.58 5.34 12.01
CA TRP A 123 -12.89 4.60 13.07
C TRP A 123 -11.61 5.29 13.59
N TRP A 124 -10.95 6.06 12.73
CA TRP A 124 -9.71 6.80 13.01
C TRP A 124 -9.94 8.07 13.84
N GLN A 125 -11.18 8.57 13.91
CA GLN A 125 -11.48 9.79 14.65
C GLN A 125 -11.34 9.56 16.15
N GLY A 126 -10.78 10.54 16.83
CA GLY A 126 -10.66 10.53 18.29
C GLY A 126 -9.30 10.09 18.82
N TRP A 127 -8.52 9.36 18.04
CA TRP A 127 -7.17 8.91 18.43
C TRP A 127 -6.06 9.21 17.40
N THR A 128 -6.38 9.88 16.33
CA THR A 128 -5.39 10.39 15.38
C THR A 128 -5.34 11.91 15.41
N CYS A 129 -4.19 12.50 15.10
CA CYS A 129 -4.01 13.93 14.88
C CYS A 129 -3.27 14.16 13.55
N GLY A 130 -3.35 15.38 13.01
CA GLY A 130 -2.65 15.76 11.79
C GLY A 130 -3.24 15.19 10.49
N LEU A 131 -4.30 14.39 10.54
CA LEU A 131 -4.96 13.87 9.34
C LEU A 131 -5.96 14.86 8.73
N THR A 132 -6.53 15.74 9.54
CA THR A 132 -7.45 16.78 9.13
C THR A 132 -7.06 18.13 9.74
N ALA A 133 -7.40 19.22 9.07
CA ALA A 133 -7.01 20.57 9.50
C ALA A 133 -7.60 20.99 10.85
N ASP A 134 -8.74 20.42 11.25
CA ASP A 134 -9.43 20.66 12.51
C ASP A 134 -8.85 19.89 13.70
N ARG A 135 -7.88 19.00 13.45
CA ARG A 135 -7.18 18.22 14.49
C ARG A 135 -5.66 18.23 14.26
N PRO A 136 -5.00 19.37 14.47
CA PRO A 136 -3.54 19.43 14.38
C PRO A 136 -2.89 18.57 15.48
N CYS A 137 -1.73 18.01 15.22
CA CYS A 137 -0.84 17.48 16.25
C CYS A 137 -0.12 18.65 16.94
#